data_a8685256ca5b157f4c6655aa1373b321
#
_entry.id   a8685256ca5b157f4c6655aa1373b321
#
_cell.length_a   1.000
_cell.length_b   1.000
_cell.length_c   1.000
_cell.angle_alpha   90.00
_cell.angle_beta   90.00
_cell.angle_gamma   90.00
#
_symmetry.space_group_name_H-M   'P 1'
#
loop_
_entity.id
_entity.type
_entity.pdbx_description
1 polymer ?
#
loop_
_entity_poly.entity_id
_entity_poly.type
_entity_poly.pdbx_seq_one_letter_code
_entity_poly.pdbx_strand_id
1 'polypeptide(L)'
;MMPTASSRKIRVAICDDHPIVRAGFRQFLAGQSDVDGVREAENGREALDLVRNDLCDVLLLDISMPGQNGVDILRAVKLRRPDLPVLMLSGFPEQHYALQMLKLGASGYLAKDCDPVDLLRAVRSVAQGRRFVSEAVGDLLANGLGGQNDEPAHAQLSDRELQVFLRLAKGESVTAIANVLNLSFKTISTYRSRVLDKLSLRSNSDVTYYAMKNGLIQ
;
A
#
# COMPACT_ATOMS: atom_id res chain seq x y z
N MET A 1 -11.29 28.16 -33.81
CA MET A 1 -11.95 27.44 -32.70
C MET A 1 -11.37 26.04 -32.71
N MET A 2 -10.34 25.77 -31.88
CA MET A 2 -9.72 24.46 -31.81
C MET A 2 -10.67 23.52 -31.03
N PRO A 3 -10.89 22.27 -31.48
CA PRO A 3 -11.67 21.32 -30.71
C PRO A 3 -10.91 21.04 -29.42
N THR A 4 -11.55 21.31 -28.28
CA THR A 4 -11.08 20.86 -26.97
C THR A 4 -11.00 19.34 -27.03
N ALA A 5 -9.79 18.80 -26.95
CA ALA A 5 -9.59 17.36 -26.82
C ALA A 5 -10.44 16.90 -25.64
N SER A 6 -11.45 16.08 -25.92
CA SER A 6 -12.27 15.43 -24.92
C SER A 6 -11.30 14.58 -24.07
N SER A 7 -10.93 15.09 -22.90
CA SER A 7 -10.10 14.37 -21.96
C SER A 7 -10.80 13.05 -21.64
N ARG A 8 -10.22 11.92 -22.06
CA ARG A 8 -10.73 10.58 -21.74
C ARG A 8 -10.88 10.51 -20.23
N LYS A 9 -12.08 10.19 -19.76
CA LYS A 9 -12.34 10.02 -18.34
C LYS A 9 -11.57 8.84 -17.77
N ILE A 10 -11.21 8.93 -16.51
CA ILE A 10 -10.38 7.96 -15.81
C ILE A 10 -11.25 6.81 -15.30
N ARG A 11 -10.95 5.58 -15.68
CA ARG A 11 -11.55 4.37 -15.11
C ARG A 11 -10.73 3.95 -13.90
N VAL A 12 -11.34 3.91 -12.72
CA VAL A 12 -10.67 3.55 -11.48
C VAL A 12 -11.12 2.17 -11.03
N ALA A 13 -10.18 1.34 -10.57
CA ALA A 13 -10.46 0.11 -9.83
C ALA A 13 -9.99 0.26 -8.38
N ILE A 14 -10.78 -0.25 -7.42
CA ILE A 14 -10.44 -0.26 -5.99
C ILE A 14 -10.42 -1.70 -5.54
N CYS A 15 -9.29 -2.14 -4.98
CA CYS A 15 -9.14 -3.46 -4.36
C CYS A 15 -8.83 -3.29 -2.88
N ASP A 16 -9.80 -3.61 -2.04
CA ASP A 16 -9.73 -3.52 -0.57
C ASP A 16 -10.71 -4.53 0.03
N ASP A 17 -10.35 -5.24 1.09
CA ASP A 17 -11.24 -6.19 1.76
C ASP A 17 -12.24 -5.53 2.73
N HIS A 18 -12.06 -4.23 3.02
CA HIS A 18 -12.94 -3.47 3.92
C HIS A 18 -14.09 -2.81 3.14
N PRO A 19 -15.35 -3.29 3.26
CA PRO A 19 -16.48 -2.78 2.47
C PRO A 19 -16.73 -1.27 2.68
N ILE A 20 -16.53 -0.76 3.90
CA ILE A 20 -16.76 0.66 4.23
C ILE A 20 -15.75 1.55 3.51
N VAL A 21 -14.48 1.15 3.45
CA VAL A 21 -13.42 1.89 2.75
C VAL A 21 -13.71 1.91 1.25
N ARG A 22 -14.03 0.74 0.65
CA ARG A 22 -14.41 0.67 -0.76
C ARG A 22 -15.60 1.56 -1.09
N ALA A 23 -16.68 1.45 -0.30
CA ALA A 23 -17.89 2.25 -0.52
C ALA A 23 -17.61 3.76 -0.42
N GLY A 24 -16.81 4.19 0.57
CA GLY A 24 -16.43 5.59 0.75
C GLY A 24 -15.65 6.14 -0.46
N PHE A 25 -14.59 5.45 -0.86
CA PHE A 25 -13.78 5.87 -2.01
C PHE A 25 -14.58 5.83 -3.31
N ARG A 26 -15.39 4.78 -3.53
CA ARG A 26 -16.27 4.69 -4.70
C ARG A 26 -17.24 5.86 -4.76
N GLN A 27 -17.93 6.16 -3.68
CA GLN A 27 -18.91 7.24 -3.62
C GLN A 27 -18.25 8.60 -3.95
N PHE A 28 -17.09 8.85 -3.38
CA PHE A 28 -16.36 10.09 -3.60
C PHE A 28 -15.86 10.23 -5.04
N LEU A 29 -15.22 9.17 -5.57
CA LEU A 29 -14.67 9.19 -6.93
C LEU A 29 -15.75 9.19 -8.02
N ALA A 30 -16.84 8.46 -7.83
CA ALA A 30 -17.96 8.44 -8.79
C ALA A 30 -18.66 9.81 -8.95
N GLY A 31 -18.54 10.69 -7.95
CA GLY A 31 -19.04 12.07 -8.03
C GLY A 31 -18.17 13.02 -8.87
N GLN A 32 -17.01 12.58 -9.36
CA GLN A 32 -16.10 13.43 -10.09
C GLN A 32 -16.36 13.40 -11.60
N SER A 33 -16.38 14.57 -12.24
CA SER A 33 -16.74 14.70 -13.66
C SER A 33 -15.75 14.07 -14.62
N ASP A 34 -14.50 13.88 -14.19
CA ASP A 34 -13.38 13.29 -14.94
C ASP A 34 -13.14 11.80 -14.64
N VAL A 35 -14.00 11.18 -13.82
CA VAL A 35 -13.99 9.73 -13.55
C VAL A 35 -15.12 9.06 -14.33
N ASP A 36 -14.81 7.99 -15.08
CA ASP A 36 -15.77 7.22 -15.91
C ASP A 36 -16.28 5.96 -15.19
N GLY A 37 -16.36 6.00 -13.89
CA GLY A 37 -16.82 4.91 -13.07
C GLY A 37 -15.71 4.27 -12.22
N VAL A 38 -16.17 3.60 -11.18
CA VAL A 38 -15.32 2.93 -10.20
C VAL A 38 -15.73 1.47 -10.14
N ARG A 39 -14.78 0.57 -10.37
CA ARG A 39 -14.93 -0.86 -10.22
C ARG A 39 -14.38 -1.32 -8.89
N GLU A 40 -14.99 -2.32 -8.31
CA GLU A 40 -14.60 -2.84 -6.99
C GLU A 40 -14.08 -4.26 -7.12
N ALA A 41 -13.10 -4.59 -6.29
CA ALA A 41 -12.56 -5.92 -6.07
C ALA A 41 -12.40 -6.11 -4.55
N GLU A 42 -12.78 -7.27 -4.03
CA GLU A 42 -12.69 -7.60 -2.62
C GLU A 42 -11.40 -8.36 -2.28
N ASN A 43 -10.71 -8.83 -3.31
CA ASN A 43 -9.49 -9.63 -3.18
C ASN A 43 -8.60 -9.48 -4.40
N GLY A 44 -7.36 -9.96 -4.29
CA GLY A 44 -6.38 -9.82 -5.36
C GLY A 44 -6.72 -10.60 -6.63
N ARG A 45 -7.49 -11.68 -6.55
CA ARG A 45 -7.92 -12.43 -7.74
C ARG A 45 -8.84 -11.56 -8.60
N GLU A 46 -9.83 -10.94 -7.99
CA GLU A 46 -10.74 -10.02 -8.67
C GLU A 46 -9.99 -8.80 -9.23
N ALA A 47 -9.04 -8.23 -8.47
CA ALA A 47 -8.21 -7.14 -8.96
C ALA A 47 -7.42 -7.54 -10.22
N LEU A 48 -6.80 -8.72 -10.21
CA LEU A 48 -6.08 -9.23 -11.38
C LEU A 48 -7.00 -9.50 -12.57
N ASP A 49 -8.25 -9.90 -12.34
CA ASP A 49 -9.24 -10.08 -13.39
C ASP A 49 -9.66 -8.73 -14.01
N LEU A 50 -9.83 -7.68 -13.20
CA LEU A 50 -10.06 -6.32 -13.69
C LEU A 50 -8.90 -5.83 -14.56
N VAL A 51 -7.66 -6.05 -14.12
CA VAL A 51 -6.44 -5.67 -14.86
C VAL A 51 -6.32 -6.45 -16.17
N ARG A 52 -6.60 -7.76 -16.15
CA ARG A 52 -6.52 -8.64 -17.34
C ARG A 52 -7.51 -8.20 -18.43
N ASN A 53 -8.69 -7.79 -18.04
CA ASN A 53 -9.75 -7.40 -18.96
C ASN A 53 -9.69 -5.91 -19.34
N ASP A 54 -8.61 -5.21 -19.03
CA ASP A 54 -8.42 -3.76 -19.30
C ASP A 54 -9.56 -2.89 -18.80
N LEU A 55 -10.05 -3.16 -17.60
CA LEU A 55 -11.22 -2.49 -17.03
C LEU A 55 -10.88 -1.25 -16.19
N CYS A 56 -9.61 -0.89 -16.04
CA CYS A 56 -9.17 0.29 -15.30
C CYS A 56 -7.93 0.96 -15.92
N ASP A 57 -7.85 2.26 -15.70
CA ASP A 57 -6.70 3.10 -16.05
C ASP A 57 -5.84 3.42 -14.80
N VAL A 58 -6.41 3.26 -13.59
CA VAL A 58 -5.74 3.39 -12.29
C VAL A 58 -6.27 2.30 -11.36
N LEU A 59 -5.36 1.62 -10.66
CA LEU A 59 -5.70 0.66 -9.60
C LEU A 59 -5.34 1.23 -8.23
N LEU A 60 -6.32 1.35 -7.33
CA LEU A 60 -6.14 1.55 -5.89
C LEU A 60 -6.05 0.16 -5.25
N LEU A 61 -4.97 -0.14 -4.55
CA LEU A 61 -4.68 -1.49 -4.06
C LEU A 61 -4.30 -1.48 -2.58
N ASP A 62 -5.12 -2.11 -1.76
CA ASP A 62 -4.80 -2.32 -0.34
C ASP A 62 -3.60 -3.26 -0.17
N ILE A 63 -2.72 -2.90 0.77
CA ILE A 63 -1.57 -3.74 1.15
C ILE A 63 -2.01 -4.94 1.99
N SER A 64 -3.00 -4.76 2.87
CA SER A 64 -3.29 -5.68 3.98
C SER A 64 -4.60 -6.45 3.78
N MET A 65 -4.67 -7.31 2.77
CA MET A 65 -5.85 -8.14 2.53
C MET A 65 -5.67 -9.56 3.08
N PRO A 66 -6.74 -10.20 3.62
CA PRO A 66 -6.71 -11.58 4.10
C PRO A 66 -6.26 -12.56 3.02
N GLY A 67 -5.36 -13.47 3.38
CA GLY A 67 -4.89 -14.54 2.48
C GLY A 67 -4.00 -14.10 1.31
N GLN A 68 -4.03 -12.83 0.91
CA GLN A 68 -3.20 -12.30 -0.17
C GLN A 68 -2.54 -10.99 0.24
N ASN A 69 -1.26 -10.85 -0.08
CA ASN A 69 -0.55 -9.60 0.16
C ASN A 69 -0.70 -8.67 -1.04
N GLY A 70 -1.13 -7.42 -0.82
CA GLY A 70 -1.20 -6.41 -1.87
C GLY A 70 0.12 -6.21 -2.62
N VAL A 71 1.25 -6.44 -1.95
CA VAL A 71 2.58 -6.40 -2.58
C VAL A 71 2.76 -7.48 -3.64
N ASP A 72 2.30 -8.70 -3.37
CA ASP A 72 2.37 -9.79 -4.36
C ASP A 72 1.45 -9.51 -5.55
N ILE A 73 0.29 -8.88 -5.28
CA ILE A 73 -0.63 -8.44 -6.33
C ILE A 73 0.00 -7.31 -7.15
N LEU A 74 0.64 -6.32 -6.51
CA LEU A 74 1.38 -5.26 -7.20
C LEU A 74 2.41 -5.85 -8.17
N ARG A 75 3.22 -6.81 -7.71
CA ARG A 75 4.22 -7.50 -8.57
C ARG A 75 3.54 -8.19 -9.75
N ALA A 76 2.45 -8.93 -9.51
CA ALA A 76 1.71 -9.62 -10.56
C ALA A 76 1.08 -8.65 -11.58
N VAL A 77 0.56 -7.51 -11.11
CA VAL A 77 0.04 -6.43 -11.95
C VAL A 77 1.16 -5.84 -12.80
N LYS A 78 2.29 -5.48 -12.20
CA LYS A 78 3.42 -4.87 -12.90
C LYS A 78 4.11 -5.81 -13.90
N LEU A 79 4.07 -7.10 -13.65
CA LEU A 79 4.55 -8.09 -14.61
C LEU A 79 3.67 -8.16 -15.88
N ARG A 80 2.35 -7.97 -15.74
CA ARG A 80 1.38 -8.05 -16.85
C ARG A 80 1.12 -6.73 -17.54
N ARG A 81 1.01 -5.68 -16.77
CA ARG A 81 0.71 -4.31 -17.19
C ARG A 81 1.69 -3.34 -16.52
N PRO A 82 2.95 -3.28 -17.00
CA PRO A 82 3.98 -2.39 -16.43
C PRO A 82 3.52 -0.93 -16.37
N ASP A 83 2.76 -0.50 -17.38
CA ASP A 83 2.30 0.88 -17.54
C ASP A 83 1.09 1.22 -16.68
N LEU A 84 0.36 0.23 -16.13
CA LEU A 84 -0.82 0.51 -15.31
C LEU A 84 -0.42 1.22 -14.02
N PRO A 85 -0.89 2.46 -13.76
CA PRO A 85 -0.66 3.12 -12.49
C PRO A 85 -1.33 2.38 -11.34
N VAL A 86 -0.54 2.10 -10.28
CA VAL A 86 -1.03 1.49 -9.05
C VAL A 86 -0.73 2.42 -7.88
N LEU A 87 -1.79 2.84 -7.19
CA LEU A 87 -1.71 3.55 -5.91
C LEU A 87 -1.92 2.55 -4.78
N MET A 88 -0.92 2.40 -3.92
CA MET A 88 -1.04 1.55 -2.74
C MET A 88 -1.83 2.26 -1.66
N LEU A 89 -2.77 1.54 -1.04
CA LEU A 89 -3.55 1.99 0.11
C LEU A 89 -3.10 1.24 1.36
N SER A 90 -2.98 1.92 2.49
CA SER A 90 -2.58 1.28 3.74
C SER A 90 -3.17 1.96 4.97
N GLY A 91 -3.46 1.17 6.01
CA GLY A 91 -3.74 1.65 7.35
C GLY A 91 -2.47 1.97 8.18
N PHE A 92 -1.28 1.93 7.55
CA PHE A 92 -0.01 2.25 8.19
C PHE A 92 0.58 3.55 7.63
N PRO A 93 1.38 4.29 8.43
CA PRO A 93 2.03 5.52 7.99
C PRO A 93 2.89 5.32 6.74
N GLU A 94 2.91 6.32 5.88
CA GLU A 94 3.60 6.29 4.58
C GLU A 94 5.10 6.03 4.69
N GLN A 95 5.74 6.57 5.73
CA GLN A 95 7.19 6.54 5.90
C GLN A 95 7.79 5.13 5.89
N HIS A 96 6.97 4.10 6.15
CA HIS A 96 7.45 2.72 6.34
C HIS A 96 7.32 1.85 5.10
N TYR A 97 6.31 2.13 4.28
CA TYR A 97 6.01 1.29 3.12
C TYR A 97 6.22 1.99 1.78
N ALA A 98 6.09 3.32 1.76
CA ALA A 98 6.03 4.04 0.50
C ALA A 98 7.29 3.83 -0.35
N LEU A 99 8.48 3.95 0.24
CA LEU A 99 9.75 3.75 -0.48
C LEU A 99 9.85 2.35 -1.09
N GLN A 100 9.48 1.33 -0.33
CA GLN A 100 9.50 -0.05 -0.78
C GLN A 100 8.49 -0.28 -1.91
N MET A 101 7.26 0.24 -1.77
CA MET A 101 6.23 0.13 -2.81
C MET A 101 6.64 0.86 -4.10
N LEU A 102 7.25 2.04 -3.98
CA LEU A 102 7.77 2.79 -5.13
C LEU A 102 8.91 2.04 -5.84
N LYS A 103 9.82 1.38 -5.09
CA LYS A 103 10.88 0.50 -5.65
C LYS A 103 10.27 -0.69 -6.41
N LEU A 104 9.13 -1.22 -5.96
CA LEU A 104 8.40 -2.32 -6.61
C LEU A 104 7.54 -1.87 -7.79
N GLY A 105 7.54 -0.59 -8.12
CA GLY A 105 6.86 -0.05 -9.29
C GLY A 105 5.48 0.56 -9.00
N ALA A 106 5.09 0.74 -7.74
CA ALA A 106 3.90 1.54 -7.43
C ALA A 106 4.06 2.98 -7.96
N SER A 107 2.96 3.57 -8.38
CA SER A 107 2.92 4.96 -8.85
C SER A 107 2.73 5.96 -7.72
N GLY A 108 2.32 5.49 -6.54
CA GLY A 108 2.18 6.27 -5.32
C GLY A 108 1.69 5.44 -4.15
N TYR A 109 1.59 6.09 -3.02
CA TYR A 109 1.13 5.52 -1.76
C TYR A 109 0.21 6.50 -1.05
N LEU A 110 -0.84 6.01 -0.41
CA LEU A 110 -1.80 6.78 0.36
C LEU A 110 -2.20 6.03 1.64
N ALA A 111 -2.34 6.75 2.72
CA ALA A 111 -2.99 6.23 3.91
C ALA A 111 -4.51 6.09 3.65
N LYS A 112 -5.16 5.06 4.22
CA LYS A 112 -6.62 4.85 4.06
C LYS A 112 -7.47 5.94 4.71
N ASP A 113 -6.90 6.68 5.64
CA ASP A 113 -7.50 7.83 6.33
C ASP A 113 -7.11 9.18 5.70
N CYS A 114 -6.51 9.17 4.49
CA CYS A 114 -6.16 10.39 3.77
C CYS A 114 -7.41 11.22 3.44
N ASP A 115 -7.20 12.54 3.28
CA ASP A 115 -8.27 13.42 2.81
C ASP A 115 -8.74 12.96 1.41
N PRO A 116 -10.06 12.86 1.16
CA PRO A 116 -10.61 12.55 -0.15
C PRO A 116 -10.07 13.43 -1.29
N VAL A 117 -9.73 14.68 -1.00
CA VAL A 117 -9.11 15.59 -1.98
C VAL A 117 -7.71 15.10 -2.38
N ASP A 118 -6.93 14.56 -1.44
CA ASP A 118 -5.61 13.99 -1.72
C ASP A 118 -5.72 12.70 -2.52
N LEU A 119 -6.71 11.84 -2.22
CA LEU A 119 -7.00 10.67 -3.04
C LEU A 119 -7.27 11.07 -4.50
N LEU A 120 -8.12 12.05 -4.72
CA LEU A 120 -8.47 12.51 -6.07
C LEU A 120 -7.24 13.11 -6.78
N ARG A 121 -6.45 13.91 -6.08
CA ARG A 121 -5.21 14.48 -6.59
C ARG A 121 -4.23 13.38 -7.00
N ALA A 122 -4.09 12.34 -6.17
CA ALA A 122 -3.26 11.19 -6.46
C ALA A 122 -3.74 10.44 -7.72
N VAL A 123 -5.02 10.11 -7.80
CA VAL A 123 -5.62 9.43 -8.97
C VAL A 123 -5.36 10.22 -10.25
N ARG A 124 -5.62 11.52 -10.26
CA ARG A 124 -5.38 12.41 -11.41
C ARG A 124 -3.90 12.46 -11.80
N SER A 125 -3.02 12.55 -10.81
CA SER A 125 -1.56 12.62 -11.03
C SER A 125 -1.06 11.36 -11.71
N VAL A 126 -1.42 10.17 -11.17
CA VAL A 126 -0.93 8.90 -11.71
C VAL A 126 -1.57 8.54 -13.05
N ALA A 127 -2.83 8.92 -13.28
CA ALA A 127 -3.49 8.76 -14.58
C ALA A 127 -2.79 9.55 -15.71
N GLN A 128 -2.06 10.63 -15.34
CA GLN A 128 -1.23 11.42 -16.25
C GLN A 128 0.21 10.89 -16.38
N GLY A 129 0.50 9.70 -15.83
CA GLY A 129 1.83 9.10 -15.86
C GLY A 129 2.82 9.68 -14.85
N ARG A 130 2.38 10.57 -13.94
CA ARG A 130 3.22 11.13 -12.89
C ARG A 130 3.20 10.25 -11.65
N ARG A 131 4.25 10.24 -10.86
CA ARG A 131 4.24 9.62 -9.53
C ARG A 131 3.56 10.56 -8.54
N PHE A 132 2.85 9.97 -7.58
CA PHE A 132 2.29 10.70 -6.44
C PHE A 132 3.05 10.28 -5.18
N VAL A 133 3.72 11.24 -4.58
CA VAL A 133 4.41 11.07 -3.29
C VAL A 133 4.04 12.24 -2.40
N SER A 134 3.80 11.98 -1.11
CA SER A 134 3.62 13.03 -0.13
C SER A 134 4.95 13.76 0.12
N GLU A 135 4.88 14.93 0.73
CA GLU A 135 6.06 15.71 1.12
C GLU A 135 6.99 14.87 2.01
N ALA A 136 6.43 14.17 3.00
CA ALA A 136 7.19 13.31 3.92
C ALA A 136 7.95 12.18 3.19
N VAL A 137 7.34 11.57 2.17
CA VAL A 137 8.02 10.55 1.34
C VAL A 137 9.03 11.20 0.40
N GLY A 138 8.76 12.41 -0.09
CA GLY A 138 9.69 13.20 -0.87
C GLY A 138 10.98 13.51 -0.11
N ASP A 139 10.86 13.92 1.15
CA ASP A 139 12.01 14.16 2.05
C ASP A 139 12.81 12.88 2.32
N LEU A 140 12.14 11.74 2.52
CA LEU A 140 12.83 10.46 2.67
C LEU A 140 13.60 10.06 1.41
N LEU A 141 13.04 10.30 0.23
CA LEU A 141 13.72 10.06 -1.05
C LEU A 141 14.94 10.98 -1.21
N ALA A 142 14.78 12.26 -0.89
CA ALA A 142 15.86 13.25 -0.98
C ALA A 142 17.02 12.94 -0.01
N ASN A 143 16.69 12.57 1.24
CA ASN A 143 17.67 12.18 2.26
C ASN A 143 18.36 10.86 1.92
N GLY A 144 17.65 9.91 1.31
CA GLY A 144 18.21 8.62 0.86
C GLY A 144 19.15 8.74 -0.34
N LEU A 145 19.07 9.85 -1.10
CA LEU A 145 19.99 10.14 -2.22
C LEU A 145 21.30 10.80 -1.77
N GLY A 146 21.33 11.35 -0.55
CA GLY A 146 22.46 12.15 -0.06
C GLY A 146 23.35 11.52 1.00
N GLY A 147 23.05 10.35 1.52
CA GLY A 147 23.74 9.76 2.68
C GLY A 147 24.06 8.27 2.56
N GLN A 148 25.28 7.96 2.91
CA GLN A 148 25.82 6.59 3.05
C GLN A 148 24.95 5.73 3.98
N ASN A 149 24.63 4.51 3.51
CA ASN A 149 24.52 3.21 4.21
C ASN A 149 24.01 3.11 5.67
N ASP A 150 23.15 3.98 6.16
CA ASP A 150 22.40 3.71 7.39
C ASP A 150 20.92 3.42 7.06
N GLU A 151 20.69 2.43 6.19
CA GLU A 151 19.32 1.91 6.07
C GLU A 151 18.92 1.34 7.46
N PRO A 152 17.84 1.85 8.05
CA PRO A 152 17.43 1.35 9.38
C PRO A 152 17.20 -0.15 9.31
N ALA A 153 17.55 -0.88 10.38
CA ALA A 153 17.51 -2.34 10.38
C ALA A 153 16.16 -2.92 9.95
N HIS A 154 15.06 -2.22 10.19
CA HIS A 154 13.72 -2.63 9.74
C HIS A 154 13.53 -2.56 8.22
N ALA A 155 14.37 -1.86 7.47
CA ALA A 155 14.36 -1.88 6.00
C ALA A 155 14.77 -3.25 5.43
N GLN A 156 15.43 -4.11 6.24
CA GLN A 156 15.79 -5.48 5.87
C GLN A 156 14.64 -6.49 6.04
N LEU A 157 13.54 -6.07 6.63
CA LEU A 157 12.36 -6.93 6.77
C LEU A 157 11.69 -7.11 5.40
N SER A 158 11.32 -8.35 5.09
CA SER A 158 10.42 -8.60 3.96
C SER A 158 9.05 -7.99 4.23
N ASP A 159 8.26 -7.81 3.19
CA ASP A 159 6.91 -7.23 3.27
C ASP A 159 6.05 -7.89 4.35
N ARG A 160 6.08 -9.24 4.41
CA ARG A 160 5.34 -10.01 5.42
C ARG A 160 5.92 -9.87 6.82
N GLU A 161 7.23 -9.83 6.95
CA GLU A 161 7.89 -9.60 8.24
C GLU A 161 7.59 -8.19 8.76
N LEU A 162 7.61 -7.18 7.90
CA LEU A 162 7.27 -5.80 8.28
C LEU A 162 5.80 -5.69 8.68
N GLN A 163 4.89 -6.34 7.96
CA GLN A 163 3.46 -6.38 8.29
C GLN A 163 3.22 -7.02 9.68
N VAL A 164 3.88 -8.14 9.96
CA VAL A 164 3.82 -8.81 11.26
C VAL A 164 4.47 -7.96 12.35
N PHE A 165 5.64 -7.37 12.08
CA PHE A 165 6.35 -6.49 12.98
C PHE A 165 5.48 -5.32 13.46
N LEU A 166 4.85 -4.58 12.55
CA LEU A 166 4.03 -3.42 12.90
C LEU A 166 2.79 -3.79 13.73
N ARG A 167 2.19 -4.95 13.48
CA ARG A 167 1.09 -5.46 14.30
C ARG A 167 1.55 -5.88 15.69
N LEU A 168 2.68 -6.59 15.78
CA LEU A 168 3.30 -6.92 17.06
C LEU A 168 3.66 -5.65 17.86
N ALA A 169 4.19 -4.65 17.19
CA ALA A 169 4.53 -3.36 17.79
C ALA A 169 3.32 -2.65 18.40
N LYS A 170 2.14 -2.79 17.79
CA LYS A 170 0.84 -2.30 18.31
C LYS A 170 0.27 -3.18 19.43
N GLY A 171 0.96 -4.23 19.86
CA GLY A 171 0.51 -5.12 20.93
C GLY A 171 -0.44 -6.24 20.50
N GLU A 172 -0.67 -6.44 19.19
CA GLU A 172 -1.50 -7.53 18.72
C GLU A 172 -0.86 -8.89 19.04
N SER A 173 -1.68 -9.85 19.50
CA SER A 173 -1.21 -11.21 19.74
C SER A 173 -0.96 -11.97 18.44
N VAL A 174 -0.06 -12.95 18.47
CA VAL A 174 0.22 -13.84 17.32
C VAL A 174 -1.06 -14.47 16.77
N THR A 175 -2.00 -14.84 17.66
CA THR A 175 -3.30 -15.40 17.27
C THR A 175 -4.18 -14.37 16.56
N ALA A 176 -4.24 -13.15 17.08
CA ALA A 176 -5.00 -12.07 16.44
C ALA A 176 -4.45 -11.76 15.04
N ILE A 177 -3.11 -11.64 14.94
CA ILE A 177 -2.43 -11.41 13.65
C ILE A 177 -2.71 -12.55 12.66
N ALA A 178 -2.67 -13.81 13.13
CA ALA A 178 -2.97 -14.98 12.31
C ALA A 178 -4.39 -14.92 11.72
N ASN A 179 -5.37 -14.56 12.54
CA ASN A 179 -6.76 -14.41 12.11
C ASN A 179 -6.92 -13.28 11.08
N VAL A 180 -6.35 -12.10 11.36
CA VAL A 180 -6.47 -10.94 10.46
C VAL A 180 -5.77 -11.20 9.12
N LEU A 181 -4.60 -11.83 9.12
CA LEU A 181 -3.86 -12.11 7.89
C LEU A 181 -4.29 -13.42 7.21
N ASN A 182 -5.26 -14.14 7.79
CA ASN A 182 -5.72 -15.47 7.34
C ASN A 182 -4.54 -16.45 7.12
N LEU A 183 -3.65 -16.49 8.10
CA LEU A 183 -2.48 -17.37 8.14
C LEU A 183 -2.52 -18.26 9.38
N SER A 184 -1.75 -19.35 9.36
CA SER A 184 -1.65 -20.19 10.54
C SER A 184 -0.86 -19.50 11.67
N PHE A 185 -1.18 -19.83 12.93
CA PHE A 185 -0.39 -19.44 14.09
C PHE A 185 1.10 -19.75 13.91
N LYS A 186 1.41 -20.95 13.38
CA LYS A 186 2.78 -21.40 13.10
C LYS A 186 3.49 -20.46 12.11
N THR A 187 2.78 -20.03 11.07
CA THR A 187 3.31 -19.11 10.06
C THR A 187 3.65 -17.77 10.68
N ILE A 188 2.76 -17.18 11.47
CA ILE A 188 3.00 -15.89 12.14
C ILE A 188 4.13 -16.03 13.18
N SER A 189 4.17 -17.13 13.93
CA SER A 189 5.28 -17.40 14.85
C SER A 189 6.63 -17.45 14.13
N THR A 190 6.67 -18.04 12.93
CA THR A 190 7.90 -18.06 12.11
C THR A 190 8.29 -16.65 11.66
N TYR A 191 7.34 -15.83 11.20
CA TYR A 191 7.62 -14.43 10.85
C TYR A 191 8.09 -13.62 12.05
N ARG A 192 7.45 -13.81 13.22
CA ARG A 192 7.86 -13.17 14.46
C ARG A 192 9.32 -13.52 14.82
N SER A 193 9.70 -14.79 14.76
CA SER A 193 11.09 -15.21 15.02
C SER A 193 12.07 -14.52 14.08
N ARG A 194 11.77 -14.51 12.77
CA ARG A 194 12.61 -13.84 11.77
C ARG A 194 12.73 -12.34 12.00
N VAL A 195 11.64 -11.68 12.41
CA VAL A 195 11.66 -10.26 12.79
C VAL A 195 12.61 -10.02 13.96
N LEU A 196 12.48 -10.81 15.04
CA LEU A 196 13.33 -10.71 16.21
C LEU A 196 14.80 -10.92 15.85
N ASP A 197 15.10 -11.95 15.06
CA ASP A 197 16.46 -12.28 14.62
C ASP A 197 17.06 -11.14 13.77
N LYS A 198 16.33 -10.67 12.74
CA LYS A 198 16.82 -9.62 11.83
C LYS A 198 17.05 -8.29 12.51
N LEU A 199 16.20 -7.94 13.49
CA LEU A 199 16.30 -6.69 14.24
C LEU A 199 17.14 -6.83 15.52
N SER A 200 17.69 -8.03 15.81
CA SER A 200 18.43 -8.34 17.03
C SER A 200 17.63 -8.03 18.30
N LEU A 201 16.31 -8.30 18.28
CA LEU A 201 15.38 -8.11 19.40
C LEU A 201 15.10 -9.44 20.10
N ARG A 202 14.69 -9.39 21.37
CA ARG A 202 14.48 -10.59 22.19
C ARG A 202 13.00 -10.85 22.54
N SER A 203 12.18 -9.83 22.54
CA SER A 203 10.80 -9.90 23.01
C SER A 203 9.87 -9.00 22.20
N ASN A 204 8.54 -9.20 22.36
CA ASN A 204 7.55 -8.27 21.78
C ASN A 204 7.66 -6.85 22.38
N SER A 205 8.06 -6.74 23.66
CA SER A 205 8.31 -5.44 24.28
C SER A 205 9.46 -4.70 23.60
N ASP A 206 10.51 -5.42 23.18
CA ASP A 206 11.60 -4.83 22.41
C ASP A 206 11.12 -4.37 21.01
N VAL A 207 10.21 -5.14 20.40
CA VAL A 207 9.57 -4.77 19.11
C VAL A 207 8.82 -3.46 19.26
N THR A 208 7.97 -3.33 20.31
CA THR A 208 7.22 -2.09 20.59
C THR A 208 8.18 -0.93 20.85
N TYR A 209 9.19 -1.12 21.71
CA TYR A 209 10.17 -0.08 22.01
C TYR A 209 10.96 0.35 20.77
N TYR A 210 11.40 -0.59 19.97
CA TYR A 210 12.11 -0.31 18.70
C TYR A 210 11.22 0.49 17.76
N ALA A 211 9.96 0.08 17.60
CA ALA A 211 9.00 0.75 16.73
C ALA A 211 8.72 2.19 17.19
N MET A 212 8.52 2.43 18.49
CA MET A 212 8.35 3.77 19.06
C MET A 212 9.58 4.64 18.85
N LYS A 213 10.78 4.11 19.15
CA LYS A 213 12.05 4.82 19.00
C LYS A 213 12.32 5.27 17.55
N ASN A 214 11.86 4.50 16.57
CA ASN A 214 12.05 4.78 15.15
C ASN A 214 10.82 5.46 14.52
N GLY A 215 9.83 5.90 15.32
CA GLY A 215 8.64 6.58 14.82
C GLY A 215 7.70 5.71 13.99
N LEU A 216 7.80 4.38 14.11
CA LEU A 216 7.02 3.40 13.35
C LEU A 216 5.61 3.19 13.90
N ILE A 217 5.39 3.54 15.17
CA ILE A 217 4.11 3.59 15.87
C ILE A 217 4.10 4.82 16.80
N GLN A 218 2.90 5.27 17.14
CA GLN A 218 2.67 6.32 18.14
C GLN A 218 2.26 5.70 19.47
#